data_cc59f4deba269e83d9701634e7267e97
#
_entry.id   cc59f4deba269e83d9701634e7267e97
#
_cell.length_a   1.000
_cell.length_b   1.000
_cell.length_c   1.000
_cell.angle_alpha   90.00
_cell.angle_beta   90.00
_cell.angle_gamma   90.00
#
_symmetry.space_group_name_H-M   'P 1'
#
loop_
_entity.id
_entity.type
_entity.pdbx_description
1 polymer ?
#
loop_
_entity_poly.entity_id
_entity_poly.type
_entity_poly.pdbx_seq_one_letter_code
_entity_poly.pdbx_strand_id
1 'polypeptide(L)'
;MMKKIIIIYLLILLFNLHFPNQVNAEKNLDFYMNDFYTKSNEASQILKEIEGEIKEGIRMKVCPRQIKAARLGILANESLFKAFQIAGTDSPNSSLNASQEKWESLLNDCKNIN
;
A
#
# COMPACT_ATOMS: atom_id res chain seq x y z
N MET A 1 9.51 -28.86 -42.92
CA MET A 1 8.52 -27.90 -42.40
C MET A 1 8.02 -28.24 -41.01
N MET A 2 7.76 -29.51 -40.68
CA MET A 2 7.30 -29.91 -39.33
C MET A 2 8.30 -29.65 -38.23
N LYS A 3 9.61 -29.78 -38.47
CA LYS A 3 10.65 -29.54 -37.47
C LYS A 3 10.70 -28.09 -36.99
N LYS A 4 10.44 -27.10 -37.86
CA LYS A 4 10.43 -25.67 -37.50
C LYS A 4 9.21 -25.31 -36.66
N ILE A 5 8.08 -25.92 -36.90
CA ILE A 5 6.86 -25.69 -36.14
C ILE A 5 6.99 -26.27 -34.71
N ILE A 6 7.61 -27.47 -34.59
CA ILE A 6 7.88 -28.10 -33.28
C ILE A 6 8.85 -27.27 -32.43
N ILE A 7 9.90 -26.70 -33.07
CA ILE A 7 10.86 -25.84 -32.39
C ILE A 7 10.20 -24.56 -31.90
N ILE A 8 9.32 -23.96 -32.69
CA ILE A 8 8.54 -22.77 -32.30
C ILE A 8 7.62 -23.09 -31.13
N TYR A 9 6.95 -24.24 -31.16
CA TYR A 9 6.08 -24.71 -30.06
C TYR A 9 6.87 -24.97 -28.78
N LEU A 10 8.04 -25.59 -28.89
CA LEU A 10 8.94 -25.80 -27.75
C LEU A 10 9.44 -24.49 -27.17
N LEU A 11 9.75 -23.51 -28.01
CA LEU A 11 10.17 -22.16 -27.56
C LEU A 11 9.03 -21.44 -26.84
N ILE A 12 7.79 -21.55 -27.34
CA ILE A 12 6.61 -20.97 -26.69
C ILE A 12 6.34 -21.64 -25.33
N LEU A 13 6.48 -22.96 -25.25
CA LEU A 13 6.32 -23.72 -24.01
C LEU A 13 7.42 -23.36 -23.00
N LEU A 14 8.65 -23.25 -23.44
CA LEU A 14 9.77 -22.82 -22.60
C LEU A 14 9.59 -21.36 -22.12
N PHE A 15 9.09 -20.50 -22.98
CA PHE A 15 8.79 -19.12 -22.65
C PHE A 15 7.68 -19.04 -21.58
N ASN A 16 6.62 -19.83 -21.70
CA ASN A 16 5.54 -19.90 -20.72
C ASN A 16 5.99 -20.51 -19.39
N LEU A 17 6.96 -21.42 -19.41
CA LEU A 17 7.53 -22.01 -18.20
C LEU A 17 8.47 -21.06 -17.46
N HIS A 18 9.12 -20.14 -18.18
CA HIS A 18 10.04 -19.18 -17.57
C HIS A 18 9.37 -17.93 -17.02
N PHE A 19 8.11 -17.64 -17.41
CA PHE A 19 7.39 -16.42 -17.06
C PHE A 19 6.09 -16.58 -16.25
N PRO A 20 5.75 -17.76 -15.64
CA PRO A 20 4.55 -17.82 -14.81
C PRO A 20 4.60 -16.90 -13.59
N ASN A 21 5.81 -16.56 -13.12
CA ASN A 21 6.03 -15.66 -11.99
C ASN A 21 5.77 -14.20 -12.33
N GLN A 22 5.91 -13.77 -13.60
CA GLN A 22 5.63 -12.40 -14.01
C GLN A 22 4.13 -12.05 -13.98
N VAL A 23 3.28 -12.98 -14.42
CA VAL A 23 1.82 -12.78 -14.39
C VAL A 23 1.34 -12.67 -12.94
N ASN A 24 1.86 -13.51 -12.05
CA ASN A 24 1.56 -13.46 -10.62
C ASN A 24 2.12 -12.21 -9.96
N ALA A 25 3.32 -11.74 -10.38
CA ALA A 25 3.93 -10.52 -9.88
C ALA A 25 3.10 -9.28 -10.27
N GLU A 26 2.61 -9.20 -11.51
CA GLU A 26 1.75 -8.11 -11.97
C GLU A 26 0.44 -8.06 -11.19
N LYS A 27 -0.22 -9.21 -10.98
CA LYS A 27 -1.45 -9.29 -10.18
C LYS A 27 -1.21 -8.86 -8.74
N ASN A 28 -0.09 -9.28 -8.14
CA ASN A 28 0.29 -8.91 -6.78
C ASN A 28 0.62 -7.43 -6.70
N LEU A 29 1.30 -6.87 -7.69
CA LEU A 29 1.60 -5.45 -7.77
C LEU A 29 0.31 -4.63 -7.79
N ASP A 30 -0.62 -4.97 -8.69
CA ASP A 30 -1.91 -4.30 -8.78
C ASP A 30 -2.70 -4.39 -7.47
N PHE A 31 -2.69 -5.56 -6.83
CA PHE A 31 -3.36 -5.76 -5.55
C PHE A 31 -2.80 -4.79 -4.49
N TYR A 32 -1.48 -4.73 -4.33
CA TYR A 32 -0.87 -3.87 -3.32
C TYR A 32 -1.03 -2.39 -3.64
N MET A 33 -0.97 -2.00 -4.92
CA MET A 33 -1.21 -0.61 -5.33
C MET A 33 -2.66 -0.19 -5.06
N ASN A 34 -3.62 -1.05 -5.40
CA ASN A 34 -5.04 -0.79 -5.12
C ASN A 34 -5.31 -0.72 -3.61
N ASP A 35 -4.71 -1.62 -2.85
CA ASP A 35 -4.82 -1.64 -1.39
C ASP A 35 -4.25 -0.34 -0.79
N PHE A 36 -3.09 0.09 -1.27
CA PHE A 36 -2.49 1.36 -0.86
C PHE A 36 -3.43 2.54 -1.13
N TYR A 37 -3.93 2.68 -2.35
CA TYR A 37 -4.82 3.79 -2.71
C TYR A 37 -6.12 3.77 -1.91
N THR A 38 -6.73 2.62 -1.76
CA THR A 38 -8.00 2.48 -1.02
C THR A 38 -7.81 2.87 0.44
N LYS A 39 -6.80 2.35 1.09
CA LYS A 39 -6.52 2.64 2.51
C LYS A 39 -6.07 4.08 2.74
N SER A 40 -5.21 4.61 1.86
CA SER A 40 -4.76 5.99 1.93
C SER A 40 -5.91 6.97 1.78
N ASN A 41 -6.79 6.73 0.81
CA ASN A 41 -7.94 7.59 0.57
C ASN A 41 -8.91 7.56 1.76
N GLU A 42 -9.17 6.39 2.31
CA GLU A 42 -10.03 6.26 3.48
C GLU A 42 -9.44 6.97 4.69
N ALA A 43 -8.14 6.78 4.94
CA ALA A 43 -7.44 7.45 6.04
C ALA A 43 -7.49 8.97 5.88
N SER A 44 -7.23 9.48 4.70
CA SER A 44 -7.25 10.92 4.41
C SER A 44 -8.66 11.50 4.56
N GLN A 45 -9.67 10.78 4.14
CA GLN A 45 -11.06 11.21 4.27
C GLN A 45 -11.46 11.31 5.74
N ILE A 46 -11.11 10.32 6.56
CA ILE A 46 -11.38 10.34 8.00
C ILE A 46 -10.69 11.55 8.64
N LEU A 47 -9.42 11.82 8.29
CA LEU A 47 -8.70 12.99 8.80
C LEU A 47 -9.39 14.29 8.46
N LYS A 48 -9.87 14.45 7.23
CA LYS A 48 -10.61 15.64 6.81
C LYS A 48 -11.86 15.85 7.65
N GLU A 49 -12.58 14.78 7.91
CA GLU A 49 -13.83 14.83 8.69
C GLU A 49 -13.58 15.27 10.13
N ILE A 50 -12.47 14.82 10.74
CA ILE A 50 -12.18 15.11 12.15
C ILE A 50 -11.34 16.38 12.36
N GLU A 51 -10.71 16.95 11.33
CA GLU A 51 -9.88 18.17 11.45
C GLU A 51 -10.64 19.32 12.10
N GLY A 52 -11.89 19.55 11.70
CA GLY A 52 -12.72 20.58 12.29
C GLY A 52 -12.98 20.36 13.77
N GLU A 53 -13.26 19.12 14.14
CA GLU A 53 -13.53 18.74 15.54
C GLU A 53 -12.27 18.84 16.41
N ILE A 54 -11.09 18.53 15.87
CA ILE A 54 -9.80 18.68 16.57
C ILE A 54 -9.53 20.15 16.86
N LYS A 55 -9.79 21.05 15.90
CA LYS A 55 -9.62 22.50 16.08
C LYS A 55 -10.55 23.07 17.16
N GLU A 56 -11.72 22.49 17.32
CA GLU A 56 -12.69 22.88 18.35
C GLU A 56 -12.36 22.33 19.73
N GLY A 57 -11.29 21.55 19.88
CA GLY A 57 -10.83 21.02 21.15
C GLY A 57 -11.50 19.73 21.60
N ILE A 58 -12.22 19.03 20.72
CA ILE A 58 -12.96 17.80 21.02
C ILE A 58 -12.10 16.57 20.73
N ARG A 59 -10.86 16.55 21.21
CA ARG A 59 -9.88 15.48 20.90
C ARG A 59 -10.32 14.10 21.36
N MET A 60 -10.85 13.99 22.58
CA MET A 60 -11.22 12.68 23.15
C MET A 60 -12.32 12.00 22.33
N LYS A 61 -13.21 12.79 21.74
CA LYS A 61 -14.35 12.28 20.96
C LYS A 61 -13.93 11.78 19.59
N VAL A 62 -12.85 12.34 19.01
CA VAL A 62 -12.37 11.99 17.68
C VAL A 62 -11.27 10.91 17.69
N CYS A 63 -10.70 10.59 18.85
CA CYS A 63 -9.60 9.64 18.95
C CYS A 63 -9.89 8.26 18.34
N PRO A 64 -11.07 7.64 18.51
CA PRO A 64 -11.34 6.37 17.84
C PRO A 64 -11.22 6.45 16.32
N ARG A 65 -11.70 7.54 15.72
CA ARG A 65 -11.58 7.77 14.27
C ARG A 65 -10.14 8.11 13.87
N GLN A 66 -9.44 8.89 14.67
CA GLN A 66 -8.04 9.23 14.44
C GLN A 66 -7.14 7.98 14.49
N ILE A 67 -7.38 7.08 15.43
CA ILE A 67 -6.67 5.80 15.54
C ILE A 67 -6.95 4.95 14.29
N LYS A 68 -8.21 4.88 13.87
CA LYS A 68 -8.58 4.15 12.65
C LYS A 68 -7.85 4.70 11.43
N ALA A 69 -7.85 6.02 11.25
CA ALA A 69 -7.15 6.68 10.15
C ALA A 69 -5.64 6.39 10.19
N ALA A 70 -5.02 6.50 11.36
CA ALA A 70 -3.59 6.24 11.52
C ALA A 70 -3.22 4.80 11.18
N ARG A 71 -4.02 3.82 11.64
CA ARG A 71 -3.80 2.41 11.33
C ARG A 71 -3.96 2.13 9.83
N LEU A 72 -4.96 2.71 9.19
CA LEU A 72 -5.15 2.60 7.74
C LEU A 72 -3.96 3.20 6.99
N GLY A 73 -3.47 4.36 7.42
CA GLY A 73 -2.30 4.98 6.81
C GLY A 73 -1.04 4.13 6.93
N ILE A 74 -0.82 3.52 8.09
CA ILE A 74 0.32 2.60 8.32
C ILE A 74 0.20 1.36 7.43
N LEU A 75 -0.98 0.75 7.36
CA LEU A 75 -1.23 -0.40 6.50
C LEU A 75 -1.08 -0.05 5.01
N ALA A 76 -1.51 1.15 4.61
CA ALA A 76 -1.31 1.65 3.25
C ALA A 76 0.18 1.72 2.90
N ASN A 77 1.00 2.25 3.80
CA ASN A 77 2.46 2.33 3.60
C ASN A 77 3.10 0.95 3.47
N GLU A 78 2.63 -0.04 4.24
CA GLU A 78 3.10 -1.42 4.11
C GLU A 78 2.80 -1.99 2.71
N SER A 79 1.59 -1.76 2.21
CA SER A 79 1.21 -2.20 0.86
C SER A 79 2.04 -1.52 -0.21
N LEU A 80 2.30 -0.23 -0.07
CA LEU A 80 3.15 0.51 -1.00
C LEU A 80 4.58 -0.04 -1.00
N PHE A 81 5.14 -0.31 0.17
CA PHE A 81 6.47 -0.90 0.30
C PHE A 81 6.55 -2.27 -0.40
N LYS A 82 5.55 -3.12 -0.21
CA LYS A 82 5.46 -4.42 -0.90
C LYS A 82 5.37 -4.26 -2.41
N ALA A 83 4.62 -3.26 -2.88
CA ALA A 83 4.53 -2.96 -4.31
C ALA A 83 5.89 -2.60 -4.90
N PHE A 84 6.68 -1.78 -4.22
CA PHE A 84 8.04 -1.44 -4.66
C PHE A 84 8.94 -2.67 -4.68
N GLN A 85 8.85 -3.55 -3.69
CA GLN A 85 9.62 -4.80 -3.66
C GLN A 85 9.29 -5.70 -4.84
N ILE A 86 7.99 -5.86 -5.16
CA ILE A 86 7.54 -6.67 -6.30
C ILE A 86 8.01 -6.07 -7.62
N ALA A 87 7.92 -4.74 -7.75
CA ALA A 87 8.37 -4.04 -8.95
C ALA A 87 9.89 -4.09 -9.14
N GLY A 88 10.63 -4.45 -8.09
CA GLY A 88 12.09 -4.49 -8.13
C GLY A 88 12.74 -3.11 -8.19
N THR A 89 12.00 -2.06 -7.79
CA THR A 89 12.50 -0.69 -7.75
C THR A 89 12.77 -0.28 -6.30
N ASP A 90 13.68 0.67 -6.13
CA ASP A 90 13.95 1.24 -4.81
C ASP A 90 12.75 2.04 -4.32
N SER A 91 12.34 1.79 -3.08
CA SER A 91 11.28 2.58 -2.48
C SER A 91 11.77 3.99 -2.15
N PRO A 92 10.91 5.03 -2.27
CA PRO A 92 11.27 6.39 -1.84
C PRO A 92 11.27 6.46 -0.30
N ASN A 93 12.31 5.93 0.32
CA ASN A 93 12.40 5.72 1.77
C ASN A 93 12.14 7.00 2.58
N SER A 94 12.64 8.16 2.13
CA SER A 94 12.42 9.42 2.84
C SER A 94 10.94 9.81 2.89
N SER A 95 10.24 9.66 1.78
CA SER A 95 8.79 9.97 1.70
C SER A 95 7.96 8.97 2.50
N LEU A 96 8.30 7.67 2.42
CA LEU A 96 7.62 6.63 3.19
C LEU A 96 7.85 6.80 4.69
N ASN A 97 9.07 7.13 5.10
CA ASN A 97 9.39 7.36 6.49
C ASN A 97 8.65 8.59 7.05
N ALA A 98 8.59 9.67 6.29
CA ALA A 98 7.85 10.87 6.68
C ALA A 98 6.36 10.58 6.86
N SER A 99 5.77 9.84 5.92
CA SER A 99 4.38 9.40 6.00
C SER A 99 4.14 8.49 7.20
N GLN A 100 5.04 7.55 7.44
CA GLN A 100 4.97 6.62 8.57
C GLN A 100 5.03 7.37 9.90
N GLU A 101 5.95 8.30 10.06
CA GLU A 101 6.08 9.14 11.25
C GLU A 101 4.82 9.94 11.52
N LYS A 102 4.22 10.50 10.48
CA LYS A 102 2.96 11.24 10.58
C LYS A 102 1.85 10.38 11.17
N TRP A 103 1.64 9.17 10.61
CA TRP A 103 0.60 8.26 11.07
C TRP A 103 0.87 7.75 12.48
N GLU A 104 2.12 7.42 12.80
CA GLU A 104 2.52 6.99 14.15
C GLU A 104 2.32 8.09 15.18
N SER A 105 2.63 9.33 14.83
CA SER A 105 2.41 10.49 15.70
C SER A 105 0.92 10.66 16.01
N LEU A 106 0.06 10.57 15.00
CA LEU A 106 -1.39 10.66 15.18
C LEU A 106 -1.93 9.52 16.07
N LEU A 107 -1.39 8.32 15.90
CA LEU A 107 -1.75 7.17 16.72
C LEU A 107 -1.32 7.39 18.19
N ASN A 108 -0.10 7.83 18.38
CA ASN A 108 0.47 8.05 19.73
C ASN A 108 -0.23 9.19 20.47
N ASP A 109 -0.60 10.25 19.78
CA ASP A 109 -1.34 11.38 20.38
C ASP A 109 -2.62 10.90 21.05
N CYS A 110 -3.33 9.98 20.43
CA CYS A 110 -4.55 9.43 21.00
C CYS A 110 -4.31 8.39 22.09
N LYS A 111 -3.23 7.64 22.04
CA LYS A 111 -2.85 6.69 23.09
C LYS A 111 -2.46 7.39 24.38
N ASN A 112 -1.84 8.55 24.30
CA ASN A 112 -1.33 9.30 25.44
C ASN A 112 -2.43 10.10 26.18
N ILE A 113 -3.62 10.19 25.61
CA ILE A 113 -4.75 10.91 26.24
C ILE A 113 -5.48 10.04 27.30
N ASN A 114 -5.28 8.72 27.23
CA ASN A 114 -5.80 7.79 28.22
C ASN A 114 -4.84 7.69 29.42
#